data_6ba0426d1281991d4d69d61d5686e64a
#
_entry.id   6ba0426d1281991d4d69d61d5686e64a
#
_cell.length_a   1.000
_cell.length_b   1.000
_cell.length_c   1.000
_cell.angle_alpha   90.00
_cell.angle_beta   90.00
_cell.angle_gamma   90.00
#
_symmetry.space_group_name_H-M   'P 1'
#
loop_
_entity.id
_entity.type
_entity.pdbx_description
1 polymer ?
#
loop_
_entity_poly.entity_id
_entity_poly.type
_entity_poly.pdbx_seq_one_letter_code
_entity_poly.pdbx_strand_id
1 'polypeptide(L)'
;MTYRVVFIDDHYIVRSGFVQLLALEEDIDVVGEFSSAAEARKGLPGLQAHICICDISMPDENGLDLLADLPYGLAVIMLSMHDNPAMVELALERGARGFLSKRCHPEDLVTAVRTVGQGGVYLMPEIARQLTRSQVDPLTRREGEXAMLLAQGHDVREVALQLXLSPKTVHVHRANLFAKLGVSNNVELAHRMLGY
;
A
#
# COMPACT_ATOMS: atom_id res chain seq x y z
N MET A 1 28.85 -3.21 -3.80
CA MET A 1 27.81 -4.23 -3.68
C MET A 1 26.70 -3.87 -4.64
N THR A 2 26.27 -4.83 -5.48
CA THR A 2 25.26 -4.56 -6.49
C THR A 2 23.90 -5.10 -6.01
N TYR A 3 22.87 -4.27 -6.05
CA TYR A 3 21.50 -4.63 -5.69
C TYR A 3 20.81 -5.28 -6.89
N ARG A 4 20.47 -6.56 -6.79
CA ARG A 4 19.77 -7.30 -7.84
C ARG A 4 18.28 -7.12 -7.63
N VAL A 5 17.64 -6.41 -8.56
CA VAL A 5 16.25 -5.97 -8.44
C VAL A 5 15.37 -6.71 -9.45
N VAL A 6 14.19 -7.12 -9.03
CA VAL A 6 13.13 -7.58 -9.94
C VAL A 6 11.95 -6.61 -9.89
N PHE A 7 11.26 -6.47 -11.00
CA PHE A 7 10.14 -5.54 -11.14
C PHE A 7 8.88 -6.31 -11.54
N ILE A 8 7.77 -6.09 -10.81
CA ILE A 8 6.47 -6.73 -11.08
C ILE A 8 5.42 -5.63 -11.23
N ASP A 9 4.93 -5.40 -12.45
CA ASP A 9 3.95 -4.34 -12.74
C ASP A 9 3.32 -4.62 -14.10
N ASP A 10 1.99 -4.65 -14.18
CA ASP A 10 1.29 -4.89 -15.45
C ASP A 10 1.31 -3.67 -16.38
N HIS A 11 1.64 -2.49 -15.85
CA HIS A 11 1.72 -1.26 -16.66
C HIS A 11 3.08 -1.17 -17.36
N TYR A 12 3.15 -1.67 -18.59
CA TYR A 12 4.39 -1.76 -19.37
C TYR A 12 5.20 -0.45 -19.41
N ILE A 13 4.53 0.69 -19.66
CA ILE A 13 5.21 1.99 -19.79
C ILE A 13 5.85 2.40 -18.45
N VAL A 14 5.13 2.23 -17.36
CA VAL A 14 5.60 2.56 -16.00
C VAL A 14 6.80 1.66 -15.67
N ARG A 15 6.64 0.34 -15.85
CA ARG A 15 7.70 -0.64 -15.57
C ARG A 15 8.95 -0.34 -16.39
N SER A 16 8.79 -0.19 -17.71
CA SER A 16 9.91 0.10 -18.63
C SER A 16 10.63 1.39 -18.25
N GLY A 17 9.88 2.44 -17.89
CA GLY A 17 10.47 3.71 -17.44
C GLY A 17 11.32 3.56 -16.19
N PHE A 18 10.79 2.91 -15.17
CA PHE A 18 11.53 2.69 -13.92
C PHE A 18 12.74 1.77 -14.11
N VAL A 19 12.59 0.72 -14.91
CA VAL A 19 13.71 -0.19 -15.21
C VAL A 19 14.85 0.56 -15.91
N GLN A 20 14.54 1.42 -16.89
CA GLN A 20 15.55 2.23 -17.56
C GLN A 20 16.24 3.20 -16.60
N LEU A 21 15.48 3.80 -15.67
CA LEU A 21 16.05 4.70 -14.66
C LEU A 21 17.00 3.95 -13.72
N LEU A 22 16.61 2.78 -13.25
CA LEU A 22 17.46 1.96 -12.38
C LEU A 22 18.72 1.49 -13.11
N ALA A 23 18.63 1.22 -14.40
CA ALA A 23 19.76 0.78 -15.23
C ALA A 23 20.84 1.86 -15.40
N LEU A 24 20.55 3.13 -15.07
CA LEU A 24 21.55 4.20 -15.09
C LEU A 24 22.47 4.17 -13.86
N GLU A 25 22.08 3.41 -12.81
CA GLU A 25 22.83 3.36 -11.56
C GLU A 25 23.81 2.16 -11.55
N GLU A 26 25.09 2.44 -11.32
CA GLU A 26 26.16 1.41 -11.37
C GLU A 26 26.02 0.31 -10.30
N ASP A 27 25.30 0.61 -9.23
CA ASP A 27 25.12 -0.30 -8.10
C ASP A 27 23.76 -1.03 -8.12
N ILE A 28 22.96 -0.88 -9.20
CA ILE A 28 21.65 -1.53 -9.31
C ILE A 28 21.59 -2.33 -10.63
N ASP A 29 21.18 -3.59 -10.52
CA ASP A 29 21.06 -4.51 -11.66
C ASP A 29 19.62 -5.07 -11.69
N VAL A 30 18.84 -4.73 -12.73
CA VAL A 30 17.49 -5.25 -12.89
C VAL A 30 17.59 -6.62 -13.56
N VAL A 31 17.40 -7.67 -12.78
CA VAL A 31 17.60 -9.05 -13.19
C VAL A 31 16.33 -9.75 -13.68
N GLY A 32 15.18 -9.10 -13.55
CA GLY A 32 13.92 -9.66 -14.05
C GLY A 32 12.78 -8.66 -14.05
N GLU A 33 11.90 -8.83 -15.02
CA GLU A 33 10.67 -8.04 -15.17
C GLU A 33 9.51 -9.00 -15.37
N PHE A 34 8.42 -8.76 -14.69
CA PHE A 34 7.21 -9.58 -14.76
C PHE A 34 5.97 -8.69 -14.92
N SER A 35 5.03 -9.13 -15.74
CA SER A 35 3.79 -8.37 -16.00
C SER A 35 2.61 -8.85 -15.14
N SER A 36 2.82 -9.86 -14.30
CA SER A 36 1.76 -10.43 -13.44
C SER A 36 2.36 -11.19 -12.27
N ALA A 37 1.55 -11.42 -11.24
CA ALA A 37 1.92 -12.25 -10.10
C ALA A 37 2.22 -13.70 -10.55
N ALA A 38 1.45 -14.21 -11.49
CA ALA A 38 1.64 -15.57 -12.02
C ALA A 38 2.99 -15.74 -12.72
N GLU A 39 3.42 -14.76 -13.50
CA GLU A 39 4.75 -14.76 -14.13
C GLU A 39 5.86 -14.67 -13.07
N ALA A 40 5.68 -13.80 -12.09
CA ALA A 40 6.65 -13.61 -11.02
C ALA A 40 6.89 -14.91 -10.23
N ARG A 41 5.82 -15.63 -9.85
CA ARG A 41 5.94 -16.90 -9.14
C ARG A 41 6.78 -17.92 -9.90
N LYS A 42 6.68 -17.94 -11.23
CA LYS A 42 7.43 -18.87 -12.08
C LYS A 42 8.88 -18.45 -12.28
N GLY A 43 9.11 -17.15 -12.44
CA GLY A 43 10.42 -16.63 -12.83
C GLY A 43 11.35 -16.29 -11.66
N LEU A 44 10.82 -15.88 -10.53
CA LEU A 44 11.62 -15.44 -9.38
C LEU A 44 12.61 -16.49 -8.84
N PRO A 45 12.23 -17.78 -8.70
CA PRO A 45 13.11 -18.76 -8.04
C PRO A 45 14.51 -18.91 -8.64
N GLY A 46 14.72 -18.52 -9.89
CA GLY A 46 16.01 -18.64 -10.54
C GLY A 46 16.88 -17.39 -10.51
N LEU A 47 16.37 -16.26 -10.02
CA LEU A 47 16.99 -14.95 -10.28
C LEU A 47 17.93 -14.45 -9.19
N GLN A 48 18.03 -15.06 -8.03
CA GLN A 48 18.86 -14.56 -6.93
C GLN A 48 18.68 -13.05 -6.69
N ALA A 49 17.43 -12.59 -6.72
CA ALA A 49 17.10 -11.18 -6.50
C ALA A 49 17.21 -10.84 -5.01
N HIS A 50 17.63 -9.61 -4.72
CA HIS A 50 17.70 -9.07 -3.36
C HIS A 50 16.47 -8.23 -3.04
N ILE A 51 15.92 -7.55 -4.04
CA ILE A 51 14.83 -6.58 -3.89
C ILE A 51 13.79 -6.84 -4.98
N CYS A 52 12.53 -6.81 -4.57
CA CYS A 52 11.38 -6.87 -5.48
C CYS A 52 10.64 -5.54 -5.40
N ILE A 53 10.44 -4.88 -6.53
CA ILE A 53 9.56 -3.72 -6.65
C ILE A 53 8.25 -4.26 -7.24
N CYS A 54 7.15 -4.14 -6.49
CA CYS A 54 5.89 -4.80 -6.83
C CYS A 54 4.71 -3.82 -6.83
N ASP A 55 4.00 -3.78 -7.94
CA ASP A 55 2.73 -3.04 -8.02
C ASP A 55 1.68 -3.71 -7.12
N ILE A 56 0.89 -2.89 -6.43
CA ILE A 56 -0.25 -3.37 -5.64
C ILE A 56 -1.42 -3.76 -6.55
N SER A 57 -1.69 -2.98 -7.59
CA SER A 57 -2.93 -3.08 -8.38
C SER A 57 -2.72 -3.81 -9.70
N MET A 58 -2.54 -5.12 -9.65
CA MET A 58 -2.41 -5.96 -10.84
C MET A 58 -3.75 -6.65 -11.16
N PRO A 59 -4.03 -6.91 -12.46
CA PRO A 59 -5.34 -7.47 -12.85
C PRO A 59 -5.55 -8.92 -12.43
N ASP A 60 -4.49 -9.71 -12.28
CA ASP A 60 -4.60 -11.12 -11.91
C ASP A 60 -4.64 -11.31 -10.38
N GLU A 61 -4.01 -10.42 -9.62
CA GLU A 61 -3.92 -10.56 -8.16
C GLU A 61 -3.42 -9.26 -7.53
N ASN A 62 -3.87 -8.99 -6.32
CA ASN A 62 -3.36 -7.87 -5.54
C ASN A 62 -1.90 -8.14 -5.11
N GLY A 63 -1.01 -7.18 -5.38
CA GLY A 63 0.41 -7.31 -5.00
C GLY A 63 0.66 -7.53 -3.51
N LEU A 64 -0.26 -7.06 -2.65
CA LEU A 64 -0.17 -7.31 -1.21
C LEU A 64 -0.39 -8.79 -0.87
N ASP A 65 -1.20 -9.50 -1.66
CA ASP A 65 -1.42 -10.93 -1.44
C ASP A 65 -0.22 -11.75 -1.93
N LEU A 66 0.41 -11.30 -3.03
CA LEU A 66 1.64 -11.91 -3.54
C LEU A 66 2.78 -11.88 -2.51
N LEU A 67 2.84 -10.87 -1.62
CA LEU A 67 3.88 -10.75 -0.59
C LEU A 67 4.09 -12.05 0.22
N ALA A 68 2.99 -12.74 0.53
CA ALA A 68 3.03 -13.97 1.34
C ALA A 68 3.73 -15.13 0.63
N ASP A 69 3.77 -15.09 -0.71
CA ASP A 69 4.32 -16.18 -1.54
C ASP A 69 5.74 -15.89 -2.02
N LEU A 70 6.27 -14.69 -1.76
CA LEU A 70 7.60 -14.32 -2.23
C LEU A 70 8.71 -15.03 -1.43
N PRO A 71 9.85 -15.33 -2.07
CA PRO A 71 10.93 -16.04 -1.38
C PRO A 71 11.41 -15.33 -0.12
N TYR A 72 11.68 -16.10 0.91
CA TYR A 72 12.24 -15.57 2.16
C TYR A 72 13.57 -14.85 1.87
N GLY A 73 13.75 -13.69 2.45
CA GLY A 73 14.95 -12.88 2.26
C GLY A 73 14.87 -11.88 1.11
N LEU A 74 13.85 -11.97 0.27
CA LEU A 74 13.60 -10.99 -0.78
C LEU A 74 12.92 -9.77 -0.15
N ALA A 75 13.60 -8.62 -0.14
CA ALA A 75 13.02 -7.39 0.41
C ALA A 75 12.07 -6.76 -0.61
N VAL A 76 10.88 -6.33 -0.16
CA VAL A 76 9.84 -5.87 -1.09
C VAL A 76 9.56 -4.38 -0.90
N ILE A 77 9.54 -3.65 -2.03
CA ILE A 77 9.08 -2.27 -2.12
C ILE A 77 7.75 -2.29 -2.89
N MET A 78 6.68 -1.83 -2.26
CA MET A 78 5.38 -1.74 -2.92
C MET A 78 5.27 -0.43 -3.71
N LEU A 79 4.70 -0.53 -4.91
CA LEU A 79 4.33 0.63 -5.74
C LEU A 79 2.82 0.74 -5.81
N SER A 80 2.30 1.98 -5.77
CA SER A 80 0.85 2.19 -5.88
C SER A 80 0.53 3.53 -6.55
N MET A 81 -0.57 3.57 -7.28
CA MET A 81 -1.16 4.85 -7.71
C MET A 81 -1.87 5.56 -6.55
N HIS A 82 -2.13 4.83 -5.47
CA HIS A 82 -2.86 5.31 -4.30
C HIS A 82 -2.03 5.11 -3.04
N ASP A 83 -1.80 6.18 -2.31
CA ASP A 83 -0.90 6.22 -1.16
C ASP A 83 -1.66 6.48 0.15
N ASN A 84 -2.84 5.87 0.31
CA ASN A 84 -3.59 6.04 1.54
C ASN A 84 -2.90 5.33 2.73
N PRO A 85 -2.95 5.92 3.93
CA PRO A 85 -2.23 5.38 5.10
C PRO A 85 -2.58 3.93 5.45
N ALA A 86 -3.84 3.53 5.32
CA ALA A 86 -4.28 2.18 5.67
C ALA A 86 -3.61 1.13 4.76
N MET A 87 -3.44 1.44 3.48
CA MET A 87 -2.76 0.56 2.54
C MET A 87 -1.27 0.43 2.87
N VAL A 88 -0.65 1.55 3.25
CA VAL A 88 0.76 1.56 3.65
C VAL A 88 0.97 0.72 4.93
N GLU A 89 0.10 0.92 5.94
CA GLU A 89 0.14 0.13 7.18
C GLU A 89 0.02 -1.37 6.88
N LEU A 90 -0.94 -1.74 6.06
CA LEU A 90 -1.16 -3.14 5.66
C LEU A 90 0.07 -3.71 4.93
N ALA A 91 0.67 -2.94 4.02
CA ALA A 91 1.87 -3.37 3.31
C ALA A 91 3.03 -3.65 4.29
N LEU A 92 3.26 -2.73 5.23
CA LEU A 92 4.31 -2.88 6.25
C LEU A 92 4.03 -4.08 7.18
N GLU A 93 2.78 -4.26 7.61
CA GLU A 93 2.36 -5.40 8.44
C GLU A 93 2.61 -6.74 7.73
N ARG A 94 2.43 -6.77 6.41
CA ARG A 94 2.67 -7.96 5.58
C ARG A 94 4.15 -8.16 5.22
N GLY A 95 5.02 -7.27 5.70
CA GLY A 95 6.47 -7.44 5.55
C GLY A 95 7.13 -6.63 4.46
N ALA A 96 6.41 -5.72 3.81
CA ALA A 96 7.04 -4.80 2.86
C ALA A 96 8.07 -3.93 3.58
N ARG A 97 9.17 -3.65 2.92
CA ARG A 97 10.25 -2.80 3.44
C ARG A 97 10.25 -1.41 2.81
N GLY A 98 9.41 -1.19 1.81
CA GLY A 98 9.28 0.12 1.19
C GLY A 98 7.89 0.33 0.63
N PHE A 99 7.50 1.60 0.54
CA PHE A 99 6.26 1.99 -0.14
C PHE A 99 6.49 3.29 -0.88
N LEU A 100 6.15 3.28 -2.18
CA LEU A 100 6.31 4.41 -3.08
C LEU A 100 5.04 4.64 -3.89
N SER A 101 4.74 5.90 -4.17
CA SER A 101 3.76 6.26 -5.19
C SER A 101 4.37 6.04 -6.59
N LYS A 102 3.57 5.58 -7.55
CA LYS A 102 4.00 5.53 -8.96
C LYS A 102 4.24 6.94 -9.54
N ARG A 103 3.88 7.99 -8.80
CA ARG A 103 4.12 9.39 -9.15
C ARG A 103 5.39 9.95 -8.51
N CYS A 104 6.18 9.12 -7.83
CA CYS A 104 7.41 9.55 -7.17
C CYS A 104 8.45 10.02 -8.18
N HIS A 105 9.39 10.83 -7.71
CA HIS A 105 10.52 11.21 -8.55
C HIS A 105 11.46 10.00 -8.73
N PRO A 106 12.17 9.91 -9.86
CA PRO A 106 13.13 8.82 -10.09
C PRO A 106 14.14 8.62 -8.95
N GLU A 107 14.59 9.72 -8.36
CA GLU A 107 15.54 9.72 -7.23
C GLU A 107 14.98 9.01 -5.99
N ASP A 108 13.66 9.09 -5.77
CA ASP A 108 13.00 8.41 -4.65
C ASP A 108 13.09 6.89 -4.81
N LEU A 109 12.90 6.39 -6.03
CA LEU A 109 12.98 4.95 -6.30
C LEU A 109 14.41 4.44 -6.07
N VAL A 110 15.43 5.17 -6.56
CA VAL A 110 16.84 4.81 -6.36
C VAL A 110 17.16 4.81 -4.85
N THR A 111 16.72 5.85 -4.13
CA THR A 111 16.91 5.97 -2.68
C THR A 111 16.24 4.81 -1.94
N ALA A 112 15.02 4.45 -2.35
CA ALA A 112 14.28 3.33 -1.75
C ALA A 112 15.04 2.01 -1.95
N VAL A 113 15.53 1.74 -3.16
CA VAL A 113 16.30 0.52 -3.46
C VAL A 113 17.53 0.44 -2.56
N ARG A 114 18.29 1.53 -2.44
CA ARG A 114 19.49 1.55 -1.60
C ARG A 114 19.17 1.38 -0.11
N THR A 115 18.15 2.09 0.38
CA THR A 115 17.73 2.02 1.78
C THR A 115 17.30 0.60 2.15
N VAL A 116 16.42 0.03 1.32
CA VAL A 116 15.88 -1.32 1.55
C VAL A 116 16.97 -2.38 1.38
N GLY A 117 17.84 -2.19 0.40
CA GLY A 117 18.97 -3.09 0.17
C GLY A 117 19.99 -3.12 1.31
N GLN A 118 20.05 -2.07 2.12
CA GLN A 118 20.88 -1.99 3.34
C GLN A 118 20.12 -2.51 4.58
N GLY A 119 18.90 -3.05 4.40
CA GLY A 119 18.11 -3.57 5.50
C GLY A 119 17.19 -2.56 6.18
N GLY A 120 17.11 -1.33 5.65
CA GLY A 120 16.24 -0.28 6.17
C GLY A 120 14.80 -0.39 5.67
N VAL A 121 14.00 0.58 6.07
CA VAL A 121 12.62 0.76 5.59
C VAL A 121 12.53 2.12 4.92
N TYR A 122 11.91 2.17 3.74
CA TYR A 122 11.73 3.42 3.01
C TYR A 122 10.26 3.78 2.85
N LEU A 123 9.90 4.96 3.32
CA LEU A 123 8.58 5.57 3.09
C LEU A 123 8.81 7.00 2.60
N MET A 124 8.05 7.40 1.59
CA MET A 124 8.09 8.80 1.17
C MET A 124 7.71 9.71 2.35
N PRO A 125 8.35 10.89 2.50
CA PRO A 125 8.12 11.77 3.66
C PRO A 125 6.64 12.14 3.87
N GLU A 126 5.88 12.32 2.80
CA GLU A 126 4.45 12.64 2.85
C GLU A 126 3.67 11.49 3.51
N ILE A 127 3.99 10.26 3.09
CA ILE A 127 3.37 9.03 3.61
C ILE A 127 3.74 8.86 5.09
N ALA A 128 5.00 9.02 5.44
CA ALA A 128 5.47 8.91 6.82
C ALA A 128 4.75 9.90 7.74
N ARG A 129 4.54 11.13 7.28
CA ARG A 129 3.79 12.15 8.03
C ARG A 129 2.32 11.78 8.22
N GLN A 130 1.69 11.19 7.19
CA GLN A 130 0.31 10.75 7.27
C GLN A 130 0.13 9.61 8.27
N LEU A 131 1.05 8.64 8.28
CA LEU A 131 1.03 7.53 9.25
C LEU A 131 1.17 8.04 10.69
N THR A 132 2.07 8.99 10.92
CA THR A 132 2.24 9.59 12.24
C THR A 132 0.96 10.29 12.70
N ARG A 133 0.27 10.98 11.80
CA ARG A 133 -0.99 11.65 12.11
C ARG A 133 -2.13 10.64 12.38
N SER A 134 -2.19 9.55 11.65
CA SER A 134 -3.24 8.54 11.85
C SER A 134 -3.09 7.79 13.17
N GLN A 135 -1.87 7.70 13.70
CA GLN A 135 -1.62 7.09 15.00
C GLN A 135 -2.00 8.00 16.20
N VAL A 136 -2.22 9.30 15.95
CA VAL A 136 -2.47 10.25 17.04
C VAL A 136 -3.89 10.14 17.60
N ASP A 137 -4.85 9.62 16.82
CA ASP A 137 -6.22 9.52 17.31
C ASP A 137 -6.95 8.31 16.70
N PRO A 138 -6.67 7.10 17.19
CA PRO A 138 -7.32 5.91 16.66
C PRO A 138 -8.84 5.96 16.87
N LEU A 139 -9.58 5.32 15.99
CA LEU A 139 -11.02 5.21 16.14
C LEU A 139 -11.35 4.50 17.46
N THR A 140 -12.25 5.06 18.21
CA THR A 140 -12.84 4.34 19.34
C THR A 140 -13.57 3.11 18.80
N ARG A 141 -13.80 2.13 19.66
CA ARG A 141 -14.55 0.92 19.29
C ARG A 141 -15.87 1.26 18.60
N ARG A 142 -16.60 2.24 19.15
CA ARG A 142 -17.91 2.69 18.58
C ARG A 142 -17.75 3.37 17.22
N GLU A 143 -16.71 4.16 17.05
CA GLU A 143 -16.40 4.78 15.75
C GLU A 143 -16.03 3.70 14.72
N GLY A 144 -15.31 2.69 15.09
CA GLY A 144 -14.96 1.55 14.24
C GLY A 144 -16.19 0.77 13.80
N GLU A 145 -17.11 0.46 14.73
CA GLU A 145 -18.40 -0.17 14.43
C GLU A 145 -19.26 0.68 13.48
N UNK A 146 -19.18 1.96 13.58
CA UNK A 146 -19.82 2.77 12.89
C UNK A 146 -19.41 2.77 11.63
N ALA A 147 -18.08 2.96 11.46
CA ALA A 147 -17.38 3.06 10.20
C ALA A 147 -17.68 1.88 9.28
N MET A 148 -17.57 0.69 9.81
CA MET A 148 -17.79 -0.54 9.04
C MET A 148 -19.19 -0.61 8.45
N LEU A 149 -20.23 -0.35 9.26
CA LEU A 149 -21.60 -0.40 8.78
C LEU A 149 -21.90 0.68 7.73
N LEU A 150 -21.40 1.89 7.93
CA LEU A 150 -21.53 2.99 6.95
C LEU A 150 -20.80 2.66 5.64
N ALA A 151 -19.62 2.06 5.73
CA ALA A 151 -18.84 1.64 4.55
C ALA A 151 -19.55 0.54 3.75
N GLN A 152 -20.33 -0.33 4.44
CA GLN A 152 -21.15 -1.37 3.81
C GLN A 152 -22.44 -0.82 3.20
N GLY A 153 -22.69 0.48 3.33
CA GLY A 153 -23.85 1.13 2.70
C GLY A 153 -25.07 1.28 3.58
N HIS A 154 -24.98 0.90 4.88
CA HIS A 154 -26.10 1.09 5.80
C HIS A 154 -26.34 2.57 6.05
N ASP A 155 -27.62 2.97 6.12
CA ASP A 155 -27.98 4.35 6.45
C ASP A 155 -27.90 4.57 7.98
N VAL A 156 -28.00 5.85 8.38
CA VAL A 156 -27.89 6.26 9.81
C VAL A 156 -28.94 5.56 10.69
N ARG A 157 -30.14 5.32 10.16
CA ARG A 157 -31.23 4.67 10.93
C ARG A 157 -30.93 3.19 11.14
N GLU A 158 -30.44 2.53 10.10
CA GLU A 158 -30.03 1.11 10.15
C GLU A 158 -28.86 0.93 11.14
N VAL A 159 -27.85 1.81 11.05
CA VAL A 159 -26.72 1.80 11.97
C VAL A 159 -27.20 2.01 13.42
N ALA A 160 -28.12 2.97 13.62
CA ALA A 160 -28.69 3.26 14.94
C ALA A 160 -29.39 2.02 15.53
N LEU A 161 -30.18 1.32 14.71
CA LEU A 161 -30.87 0.08 15.11
C LEU A 161 -29.87 -1.03 15.45
N GLN A 162 -28.87 -1.25 14.60
CA GLN A 162 -27.90 -2.34 14.78
C GLN A 162 -27.02 -2.13 16.02
N LEU A 163 -26.68 -0.86 16.30
CA LEU A 163 -25.77 -0.54 17.41
C LEU A 163 -26.46 -0.12 18.71
N UNK A 164 -27.80 0.04 18.47
CA UNK A 164 -28.41 0.37 19.41
C UNK A 164 -28.18 1.59 19.88
N LEU A 165 -28.20 2.53 19.22
CA LEU A 165 -27.98 3.96 19.47
C LEU A 165 -29.14 4.81 18.97
N SER A 166 -29.17 6.08 19.38
CA SER A 166 -30.09 7.04 18.72
C SER A 166 -29.47 7.50 17.41
N PRO A 167 -30.27 7.85 16.37
CA PRO A 167 -29.75 8.43 15.15
C PRO A 167 -28.87 9.68 15.40
N LYS A 168 -29.23 10.48 16.41
CA LYS A 168 -28.45 11.65 16.81
C LYS A 168 -27.03 11.24 17.28
N THR A 169 -26.93 10.17 18.05
CA THR A 169 -25.67 9.62 18.52
C THR A 169 -24.81 9.12 17.35
N VAL A 170 -25.45 8.44 16.37
CA VAL A 170 -24.76 7.96 15.17
C VAL A 170 -24.20 9.16 14.37
N HIS A 171 -24.97 10.25 14.23
CA HIS A 171 -24.46 11.46 13.55
C HIS A 171 -23.21 12.04 14.24
N VAL A 172 -23.18 12.05 15.57
CA VAL A 172 -22.02 12.55 16.32
C VAL A 172 -20.79 11.63 16.08
N HIS A 173 -20.97 10.32 16.21
CA HIS A 173 -19.88 9.38 15.94
C HIS A 173 -19.41 9.46 14.49
N ARG A 174 -20.34 9.59 13.52
CA ARG A 174 -20.01 9.75 12.09
C ARG A 174 -19.16 11.01 11.85
N ALA A 175 -19.55 12.14 12.45
CA ALA A 175 -18.77 13.39 12.32
C ALA A 175 -17.35 13.21 12.88
N ASN A 176 -17.22 12.58 14.03
CA ASN A 176 -15.92 12.34 14.66
C ASN A 176 -15.06 11.39 13.83
N LEU A 177 -15.61 10.27 13.39
CA LEU A 177 -14.84 9.31 12.57
C LEU A 177 -14.45 9.91 11.21
N PHE A 178 -15.31 10.74 10.61
CA PHE A 178 -15.00 11.41 9.35
C PHE A 178 -13.81 12.36 9.55
N ALA A 179 -13.82 13.15 10.64
CA ALA A 179 -12.71 14.05 10.97
C ALA A 179 -11.41 13.27 11.22
N LYS A 180 -11.48 12.16 11.98
CA LYS A 180 -10.31 11.31 12.28
C LYS A 180 -9.74 10.63 11.03
N LEU A 181 -10.61 10.16 10.13
CA LEU A 181 -10.18 9.47 8.91
C LEU A 181 -9.89 10.42 7.75
N GLY A 182 -10.22 11.71 7.88
CA GLY A 182 -10.02 12.69 6.81
C GLY A 182 -10.90 12.43 5.60
N VAL A 183 -12.13 11.94 5.81
CA VAL A 183 -13.09 11.67 4.73
C VAL A 183 -14.31 12.61 4.86
N SER A 184 -14.96 12.90 3.73
CA SER A 184 -16.06 13.87 3.68
C SER A 184 -17.45 13.22 3.46
N ASN A 185 -17.48 11.97 3.01
CA ASN A 185 -18.72 11.28 2.66
C ASN A 185 -18.57 9.76 2.79
N ASN A 186 -19.70 9.04 2.71
CA ASN A 186 -19.73 7.59 2.87
C ASN A 186 -18.99 6.85 1.73
N VAL A 187 -18.93 7.44 0.54
CA VAL A 187 -18.21 6.83 -0.59
C VAL A 187 -16.70 6.83 -0.31
N GLU A 188 -16.17 7.96 0.14
CA GLU A 188 -14.76 8.06 0.55
C GLU A 188 -14.46 7.14 1.72
N LEU A 189 -15.41 7.02 2.68
CA LEU A 189 -15.29 6.09 3.79
C LEU A 189 -15.22 4.64 3.30
N ALA A 190 -16.09 4.26 2.36
CA ALA A 190 -16.10 2.90 1.80
C ALA A 190 -14.78 2.60 1.09
N HIS A 191 -14.29 3.52 0.27
CA HIS A 191 -12.98 3.37 -0.39
C HIS A 191 -11.87 3.16 0.65
N ARG A 192 -11.89 3.94 1.73
CA ARG A 192 -10.86 3.89 2.77
C ARG A 192 -10.90 2.60 3.60
N MET A 193 -12.12 2.11 3.89
CA MET A 193 -12.32 0.95 4.78
C MET A 193 -12.28 -0.39 4.03
N LEU A 194 -12.75 -0.41 2.78
CA LEU A 194 -12.95 -1.65 2.02
C LEU A 194 -11.94 -1.82 0.87
N GLY A 195 -11.15 -0.80 0.59
CA GLY A 195 -10.05 -0.90 -0.37
C GLY A 195 -10.47 -0.94 -1.84
N TYR A 196 -11.57 -0.27 -2.22
CA TYR A 196 -11.97 -0.17 -3.63
C TYR A 196 -11.17 0.91 -4.35
#